data_869b4ad066dbd17da87870b5d3525b1e
#
_entry.id   869b4ad066dbd17da87870b5d3525b1e
#
_cell.length_a   1.000
_cell.length_b   1.000
_cell.length_c   1.000
_cell.angle_alpha   90.00
_cell.angle_beta   90.00
_cell.angle_gamma   90.00
#
_symmetry.space_group_name_H-M   'P 1'
#
loop_
_entity.id
_entity.type
_entity.pdbx_description
1 polymer ?
#
loop_
_entity_poly.entity_id
_entity_poly.type
_entity_poly.pdbx_seq_one_letter_code
_entity_poly.pdbx_strand_id
1 'polypeptide(L)'
;MTAPFFPRDEYFMRLALREAEAALEHDDVPIGAVVVRDGEVIGAGHNERELRQDPTAHAEILALREASRALGSWRVLDAVLYVTLEPCAMCAGAVVLARVARVVYGTVDPKAGAAGSVLDVLAQPRLNHRPDVAAGLLAEECAALLTEFFGSRR
;
A
#
# COMPACT_ATOMS: atom_id res chain seq x y z
N MET A 1 9.13 1.36 16.00
CA MET A 1 10.40 1.05 15.29
C MET A 1 10.09 0.30 14.02
N THR A 2 10.66 0.70 12.90
CA THR A 2 10.45 0.02 11.62
C THR A 2 11.48 -1.07 11.39
N ALA A 3 11.09 -2.09 10.62
CA ALA A 3 12.00 -3.14 10.17
C ALA A 3 12.99 -2.58 9.14
N PRO A 4 14.15 -3.22 8.93
CA PRO A 4 15.10 -2.77 7.91
C PRO A 4 14.57 -3.00 6.50
N PHE A 5 15.13 -2.27 5.54
CA PHE A 5 14.88 -2.52 4.13
C PHE A 5 15.76 -3.66 3.61
N PHE A 6 15.29 -4.33 2.57
CA PHE A 6 16.00 -5.41 1.90
C PHE A 6 16.43 -4.96 0.49
N PRO A 7 17.41 -5.63 -0.12
CA PRO A 7 18.00 -5.16 -1.40
C PRO A 7 17.02 -4.94 -2.53
N ARG A 8 15.93 -5.73 -2.61
CA ARG A 8 14.96 -5.61 -3.71
C ARG A 8 13.78 -4.69 -3.40
N ASP A 9 13.71 -4.14 -2.18
CA ASP A 9 12.58 -3.29 -1.77
C ASP A 9 12.43 -2.06 -2.68
N GLU A 10 13.53 -1.41 -3.03
CA GLU A 10 13.46 -0.22 -3.89
C GLU A 10 12.86 -0.56 -5.26
N TYR A 11 13.25 -1.68 -5.85
CA TYR A 11 12.72 -2.10 -7.15
C TYR A 11 11.19 -2.23 -7.11
N PHE A 12 10.66 -2.90 -6.08
CA PHE A 12 9.22 -3.09 -5.96
C PHE A 12 8.48 -1.80 -5.58
N MET A 13 9.09 -0.95 -4.77
CA MET A 13 8.49 0.36 -4.47
C MET A 13 8.41 1.22 -5.74
N ARG A 14 9.39 1.13 -6.65
CA ARG A 14 9.31 1.84 -7.93
C ARG A 14 8.17 1.32 -8.82
N LEU A 15 7.86 0.03 -8.74
CA LEU A 15 6.67 -0.50 -9.42
C LEU A 15 5.38 0.06 -8.81
N ALA A 16 5.33 0.19 -7.48
CA ALA A 16 4.19 0.82 -6.82
C ALA A 16 4.05 2.29 -7.22
N LEU A 17 5.16 3.02 -7.39
CA LEU A 17 5.14 4.39 -7.89
C LEU A 17 4.58 4.49 -9.31
N ARG A 18 4.91 3.55 -10.18
CA ARG A 18 4.36 3.50 -11.53
C ARG A 18 2.85 3.26 -11.50
N GLU A 19 2.38 2.39 -10.60
CA GLU A 19 0.95 2.21 -10.38
C GLU A 19 0.30 3.52 -9.91
N ALA A 20 0.95 4.23 -9.00
CA ALA A 20 0.45 5.52 -8.51
C ALA A 20 0.27 6.52 -9.66
N GLU A 21 1.23 6.60 -10.58
CA GLU A 21 1.15 7.49 -11.73
C GLU A 21 -0.04 7.14 -12.63
N ALA A 22 -0.38 5.86 -12.76
CA ALA A 22 -1.51 5.42 -13.57
C ALA A 22 -2.85 5.96 -13.06
N ALA A 23 -2.97 6.23 -11.77
CA ALA A 23 -4.18 6.82 -11.20
C ALA A 23 -4.46 8.23 -11.76
N LEU A 24 -3.43 8.94 -12.20
CA LEU A 24 -3.57 10.28 -12.76
C LEU A 24 -4.38 10.28 -14.06
N GLU A 25 -4.38 9.17 -14.80
CA GLU A 25 -5.12 9.05 -16.06
C GLU A 25 -6.62 9.23 -15.90
N HIS A 26 -7.16 8.92 -14.71
CA HIS A 26 -8.58 9.08 -14.40
C HIS A 26 -8.81 9.99 -13.21
N ASP A 27 -7.84 10.84 -12.92
CA ASP A 27 -7.97 11.93 -11.95
C ASP A 27 -8.17 11.46 -10.51
N ASP A 28 -7.64 10.29 -10.19
CA ASP A 28 -7.60 9.77 -8.81
C ASP A 28 -6.29 10.14 -8.13
N VAL A 29 -6.33 10.22 -6.80
CA VAL A 29 -5.14 10.51 -5.99
C VAL A 29 -4.06 9.46 -6.29
N PRO A 30 -2.82 9.89 -6.62
CA PRO A 30 -1.78 8.96 -7.08
C PRO A 30 -1.16 8.15 -5.94
N ILE A 31 -1.82 7.06 -5.64
CA ILE A 31 -1.39 6.05 -4.69
C ILE A 31 -1.33 4.72 -5.44
N GLY A 32 -0.23 3.99 -5.28
CA GLY A 32 -0.03 2.71 -5.93
C GLY A 32 0.45 1.66 -4.95
N ALA A 33 0.15 0.40 -5.28
CA ALA A 33 0.54 -0.74 -4.46
C ALA A 33 0.83 -1.96 -5.32
N VAL A 34 1.80 -2.76 -4.87
CA VAL A 34 2.05 -4.08 -5.44
C VAL A 34 2.19 -5.10 -4.32
N VAL A 35 1.73 -6.32 -4.57
CA VAL A 35 1.91 -7.46 -3.67
C VAL A 35 2.90 -8.40 -4.32
N VAL A 36 3.94 -8.78 -3.59
CA VAL A 36 5.05 -9.57 -4.09
C VAL A 36 5.19 -10.84 -3.26
N ARG A 37 5.35 -11.97 -3.94
CA ARG A 37 5.62 -13.26 -3.29
C ARG A 37 6.68 -14.00 -4.10
N ASP A 38 7.71 -14.50 -3.42
CA ASP A 38 8.83 -15.22 -4.06
C ASP A 38 9.46 -14.40 -5.21
N GLY A 39 9.59 -13.08 -5.01
CA GLY A 39 10.20 -12.20 -5.99
C GLY A 39 9.32 -11.86 -7.19
N GLU A 40 8.06 -12.29 -7.21
CA GLU A 40 7.12 -12.01 -8.30
C GLU A 40 5.95 -11.15 -7.84
N VAL A 41 5.56 -10.20 -8.67
CA VAL A 41 4.35 -9.39 -8.43
C VAL A 41 3.14 -10.27 -8.73
N ILE A 42 2.32 -10.52 -7.69
CA ILE A 42 1.10 -11.31 -7.82
C ILE A 42 -0.17 -10.45 -7.75
N GLY A 43 -0.02 -9.18 -7.42
CA GLY A 43 -1.14 -8.24 -7.41
C GLY A 43 -0.61 -6.82 -7.51
N ALA A 44 -1.35 -5.98 -8.21
CA ALA A 44 -1.02 -4.56 -8.38
C ALA A 44 -2.30 -3.75 -8.40
N GLY A 45 -2.23 -2.51 -7.96
CA GLY A 45 -3.38 -1.62 -7.97
C GLY A 45 -2.97 -0.18 -7.76
N HIS A 46 -3.86 0.70 -8.16
CA HIS A 46 -3.76 2.13 -7.87
C HIS A 46 -5.14 2.62 -7.48
N ASN A 47 -5.19 3.80 -6.87
CA ASN A 47 -6.45 4.35 -6.39
C ASN A 47 -7.44 4.55 -7.56
N GLU A 48 -8.63 4.01 -7.43
CA GLU A 48 -9.69 4.10 -8.43
C GLU A 48 -11.03 4.53 -7.82
N ARG A 49 -11.00 5.29 -6.70
CA ARG A 49 -12.23 5.74 -6.05
C ARG A 49 -13.12 6.55 -6.99
N GLU A 50 -12.53 7.49 -7.73
CA GLU A 50 -13.26 8.32 -8.68
C GLU A 50 -13.68 7.52 -9.91
N LEU A 51 -12.75 6.73 -10.46
CA LEU A 51 -13.02 5.92 -11.65
C LEU A 51 -14.18 4.94 -11.44
N ARG A 52 -14.21 4.27 -10.29
CA ARG A 52 -15.21 3.24 -9.99
C ARG A 52 -16.41 3.76 -9.20
N GLN A 53 -16.34 5.00 -8.69
CA GLN A 53 -17.33 5.51 -7.74
C GLN A 53 -17.48 4.54 -6.56
N ASP A 54 -16.35 4.13 -6.01
CA ASP A 54 -16.26 3.13 -4.95
C ASP A 54 -15.29 3.65 -3.86
N PRO A 55 -15.80 3.94 -2.65
CA PRO A 55 -14.94 4.48 -1.58
C PRO A 55 -13.90 3.47 -1.08
N THR A 56 -14.06 2.18 -1.39
CA THR A 56 -13.11 1.14 -0.97
C THR A 56 -12.06 0.82 -2.03
N ALA A 57 -12.13 1.43 -3.21
CA ALA A 57 -11.21 1.13 -4.31
C ALA A 57 -9.84 1.81 -4.11
N HIS A 58 -9.21 1.53 -2.98
CA HIS A 58 -7.85 1.95 -2.68
C HIS A 58 -6.84 1.01 -3.35
N ALA A 59 -5.66 1.53 -3.64
CA ALA A 59 -4.58 0.77 -4.26
C ALA A 59 -4.34 -0.58 -3.59
N GLU A 60 -4.26 -0.56 -2.26
CA GLU A 60 -3.97 -1.76 -1.46
C GLU A 60 -5.08 -2.81 -1.57
N ILE A 61 -6.34 -2.37 -1.54
CA ILE A 61 -7.49 -3.27 -1.66
C ILE A 61 -7.48 -3.96 -3.02
N LEU A 62 -7.24 -3.20 -4.08
CA LEU A 62 -7.21 -3.75 -5.44
C LEU A 62 -6.03 -4.71 -5.62
N ALA A 63 -4.86 -4.36 -5.09
CA ALA A 63 -3.69 -5.23 -5.15
C ALA A 63 -3.90 -6.53 -4.38
N LEU A 64 -4.48 -6.45 -3.18
CA LEU A 64 -4.77 -7.65 -2.37
C LEU A 64 -5.81 -8.55 -3.04
N ARG A 65 -6.84 -7.98 -3.66
CA ARG A 65 -7.84 -8.76 -4.40
C ARG A 65 -7.20 -9.53 -5.55
N GLU A 66 -6.35 -8.87 -6.31
CA GLU A 66 -5.64 -9.53 -7.42
C GLU A 66 -4.73 -10.63 -6.91
N ALA A 67 -3.97 -10.37 -5.84
CA ALA A 67 -3.10 -11.36 -5.23
C ALA A 67 -3.88 -12.58 -4.73
N SER A 68 -5.04 -12.36 -4.10
CA SER A 68 -5.90 -13.45 -3.62
C SER A 68 -6.40 -14.33 -4.77
N ARG A 69 -6.77 -13.71 -5.89
CA ARG A 69 -7.17 -14.46 -7.09
C ARG A 69 -6.01 -15.28 -7.65
N ALA A 70 -4.83 -14.68 -7.73
CA ALA A 70 -3.64 -15.37 -8.23
C ALA A 70 -3.28 -16.59 -7.39
N LEU A 71 -3.43 -16.48 -6.05
CA LEU A 71 -3.13 -17.56 -5.12
C LEU A 71 -4.28 -18.56 -4.97
N GLY A 72 -5.49 -18.19 -5.38
CA GLY A 72 -6.68 -19.00 -5.12
C GLY A 72 -6.99 -19.10 -3.63
N SER A 73 -6.65 -18.07 -2.84
CA SER A 73 -6.77 -18.07 -1.39
C SER A 73 -6.95 -16.65 -0.87
N TRP A 74 -7.82 -16.46 0.12
CA TRP A 74 -7.94 -15.17 0.80
C TRP A 74 -6.73 -14.91 1.71
N ARG A 75 -6.02 -15.95 2.13
CA ARG A 75 -4.76 -15.80 2.86
C ARG A 75 -3.64 -15.52 1.87
N VAL A 76 -3.09 -14.34 1.96
CA VAL A 76 -1.97 -13.90 1.10
C VAL A 76 -0.67 -14.14 1.87
N LEU A 77 -0.37 -15.42 2.12
CA LEU A 77 0.77 -15.82 2.94
C LEU A 77 2.10 -15.59 2.22
N ASP A 78 3.14 -15.34 3.01
CA ASP A 78 4.53 -15.20 2.53
C ASP A 78 4.67 -14.05 1.52
N ALA A 79 3.81 -13.05 1.62
CA ALA A 79 3.79 -11.92 0.69
C ALA A 79 4.19 -10.62 1.37
N VAL A 80 4.68 -9.70 0.55
CA VAL A 80 5.02 -8.34 0.95
C VAL A 80 4.15 -7.37 0.18
N LEU A 81 3.53 -6.43 0.89
CA LEU A 81 2.79 -5.32 0.27
C LEU A 81 3.71 -4.11 0.24
N TYR A 82 3.91 -3.55 -0.96
CA TYR A 82 4.58 -2.27 -1.16
C TYR A 82 3.53 -1.24 -1.53
N VAL A 83 3.48 -0.14 -0.82
CA VAL A 83 2.50 0.93 -1.07
C VAL A 83 3.15 2.30 -0.91
N THR A 84 2.81 3.23 -1.78
CA THR A 84 3.45 4.55 -1.81
C THR A 84 3.06 5.46 -0.65
N LEU A 85 1.87 5.24 -0.07
CA LEU A 85 1.39 6.01 1.07
C LEU A 85 1.07 5.06 2.23
N GLU A 86 1.32 5.49 3.45
CA GLU A 86 0.94 4.75 4.65
C GLU A 86 -0.52 4.27 4.58
N PRO A 87 -0.81 2.99 4.82
CA PRO A 87 -2.18 2.48 4.74
C PRO A 87 -3.12 3.15 5.73
N CYS A 88 -4.35 3.41 5.28
CA CYS A 88 -5.43 3.88 6.15
C CYS A 88 -5.99 2.73 6.99
N ALA A 89 -6.97 3.03 7.86
CA ALA A 89 -7.55 2.02 8.76
C ALA A 89 -8.16 0.84 8.00
N MET A 90 -8.87 1.10 6.89
CA MET A 90 -9.47 0.05 6.07
C MET A 90 -8.40 -0.86 5.47
N CYS A 91 -7.38 -0.28 4.87
CA CYS A 91 -6.32 -1.05 4.20
C CYS A 91 -5.43 -1.79 5.19
N ALA A 92 -5.09 -1.16 6.31
CA ALA A 92 -4.36 -1.83 7.38
C ALA A 92 -5.15 -3.03 7.93
N GLY A 93 -6.46 -2.86 8.11
CA GLY A 93 -7.34 -3.96 8.49
C GLY A 93 -7.35 -5.09 7.47
N ALA A 94 -7.38 -4.74 6.19
CA ALA A 94 -7.33 -5.74 5.11
C ALA A 94 -6.02 -6.52 5.11
N VAL A 95 -4.91 -5.85 5.37
CA VAL A 95 -3.58 -6.48 5.50
C VAL A 95 -3.59 -7.53 6.62
N VAL A 96 -4.15 -7.18 7.77
CA VAL A 96 -4.27 -8.09 8.91
C VAL A 96 -5.14 -9.29 8.54
N LEU A 97 -6.30 -9.04 7.93
CA LEU A 97 -7.21 -10.10 7.51
C LEU A 97 -6.58 -11.04 6.49
N ALA A 98 -5.83 -10.50 5.55
CA ALA A 98 -5.17 -11.28 4.50
C ALA A 98 -3.90 -12.01 4.99
N ARG A 99 -3.42 -11.71 6.19
CA ARG A 99 -2.21 -12.32 6.76
C ARG A 99 -0.93 -11.97 6.01
N VAL A 100 -0.85 -10.77 5.44
CA VAL A 100 0.35 -10.31 4.76
C VAL A 100 1.54 -10.32 5.72
N ALA A 101 2.66 -10.84 5.29
CA ALA A 101 3.84 -11.03 6.16
C ALA A 101 4.57 -9.71 6.46
N ARG A 102 4.61 -8.81 5.48
CA ARG A 102 5.39 -7.58 5.60
C ARG A 102 4.75 -6.45 4.79
N VAL A 103 4.80 -5.24 5.33
CA VAL A 103 4.35 -4.03 4.63
C VAL A 103 5.52 -3.06 4.55
N VAL A 104 5.78 -2.56 3.34
CA VAL A 104 6.76 -1.50 3.09
C VAL A 104 5.99 -0.31 2.52
N TYR A 105 6.04 0.84 3.19
CA TYR A 105 5.37 2.02 2.64
C TYR A 105 6.34 3.19 2.47
N GLY A 106 5.96 4.10 1.59
CA GLY A 106 6.77 5.26 1.26
C GLY A 106 6.58 6.39 2.25
N THR A 107 5.63 7.29 1.99
CA THR A 107 5.43 8.46 2.84
C THR A 107 4.35 8.23 3.89
N VAL A 108 4.50 8.90 5.03
CA VAL A 108 3.49 8.86 6.11
C VAL A 108 2.25 9.66 5.72
N ASP A 109 1.11 9.28 6.29
CA ASP A 109 -0.15 10.01 6.13
C ASP A 109 -0.58 10.55 7.50
N PRO A 110 -0.28 11.82 7.81
CA PRO A 110 -0.59 12.38 9.12
C PRO A 110 -2.09 12.57 9.37
N LYS A 111 -2.93 12.43 8.34
CA LYS A 111 -4.38 12.63 8.47
C LYS A 111 -5.15 11.34 8.64
N ALA A 112 -4.72 10.26 8.00
CA ALA A 112 -5.48 9.02 7.96
C ALA A 112 -4.62 7.75 8.10
N GLY A 113 -3.32 7.89 8.32
CA GLY A 113 -2.41 6.75 8.41
C GLY A 113 -2.68 5.86 9.61
N ALA A 114 -2.70 4.56 9.38
CA ALA A 114 -3.02 3.57 10.40
C ALA A 114 -1.87 2.59 10.66
N ALA A 115 -0.67 2.95 10.26
CA ALA A 115 0.57 2.20 10.53
C ALA A 115 1.52 3.02 11.40
N GLY A 116 0.98 3.83 12.31
CA GLY A 116 1.71 4.58 13.29
C GLY A 116 1.39 6.08 13.36
N SER A 117 0.81 6.69 12.32
CA SER A 117 0.58 8.14 12.30
C SER A 117 -0.63 8.58 13.13
N VAL A 118 -1.81 8.08 12.82
CA VAL A 118 -3.05 8.38 13.56
C VAL A 118 -3.47 7.19 14.39
N LEU A 119 -3.47 6.01 13.77
CA LEU A 119 -3.74 4.72 14.41
C LEU A 119 -2.56 3.81 14.17
N ASP A 120 -2.48 2.74 14.92
CA ASP A 120 -1.45 1.72 14.73
C ASP A 120 -2.08 0.33 14.67
N VAL A 121 -2.83 0.09 13.60
CA VAL A 121 -3.56 -1.16 13.38
C VAL A 121 -2.60 -2.32 13.17
N LEU A 122 -1.49 -2.07 12.44
CA LEU A 122 -0.53 -3.13 12.10
C LEU A 122 0.29 -3.60 13.30
N ALA A 123 0.36 -2.80 14.37
CA ALA A 123 1.09 -3.16 15.59
C ALA A 123 0.14 -3.46 16.77
N GLN A 124 -1.18 -3.53 16.54
CA GLN A 124 -2.14 -3.75 17.60
C GLN A 124 -1.97 -5.16 18.19
N PRO A 125 -1.56 -5.30 19.48
CA PRO A 125 -1.24 -6.61 20.05
C PRO A 125 -2.44 -7.52 20.24
N ARG A 126 -3.65 -6.97 20.25
CA ARG A 126 -4.88 -7.74 20.44
C ARG A 126 -5.41 -8.35 19.16
N LEU A 127 -4.92 -7.91 18.00
CA LEU A 127 -5.25 -8.55 16.74
C LEU A 127 -4.40 -9.81 16.57
N ASN A 128 -4.90 -10.76 15.80
CA ASN A 128 -4.30 -12.09 15.70
C ASN A 128 -3.16 -12.19 14.66
N HIS A 129 -2.84 -11.09 14.00
CA HIS A 129 -1.74 -11.04 13.03
C HIS A 129 -1.09 -9.67 13.04
N ARG A 130 0.23 -9.63 13.01
CA ARG A 130 1.01 -8.39 12.94
C ARG A 130 2.12 -8.57 11.91
N PRO A 131 2.04 -7.88 10.76
CA PRO A 131 3.12 -7.92 9.78
C PRO A 131 4.35 -7.15 10.28
N ASP A 132 5.51 -7.44 9.70
CA ASP A 132 6.65 -6.55 9.84
C ASP A 132 6.36 -5.28 9.03
N VAL A 133 6.79 -4.12 9.51
CA VAL A 133 6.53 -2.83 8.85
C VAL A 133 7.83 -2.08 8.65
N ALA A 134 8.11 -1.70 7.40
CA ALA A 134 9.25 -0.86 7.05
C ALA A 134 8.72 0.43 6.41
N ALA A 135 9.07 1.58 6.95
CA ALA A 135 8.52 2.88 6.56
C ALA A 135 9.59 3.81 6.00
N GLY A 136 9.21 4.63 5.03
CA GLY A 136 10.06 5.71 4.53
C GLY A 136 10.87 5.40 3.28
N LEU A 137 10.58 4.31 2.60
CA LEU A 137 11.30 3.97 1.37
C LEU A 137 10.82 4.84 0.22
N LEU A 138 11.73 5.60 -0.40
CA LEU A 138 11.43 6.57 -1.46
C LEU A 138 10.34 7.57 -1.03
N ALA A 139 10.35 7.92 0.26
CA ALA A 139 9.31 8.78 0.85
C ALA A 139 9.17 10.13 0.15
N GLU A 140 10.28 10.75 -0.27
CA GLU A 140 10.24 12.04 -0.95
C GLU A 140 9.56 11.95 -2.31
N GLU A 141 9.88 10.91 -3.09
CA GLU A 141 9.27 10.69 -4.41
C GLU A 141 7.79 10.38 -4.29
N CYS A 142 7.40 9.57 -3.30
CA CYS A 142 5.99 9.28 -3.03
C CYS A 142 5.23 10.53 -2.62
N ALA A 143 5.81 11.33 -1.72
CA ALA A 143 5.20 12.59 -1.27
C ALA A 143 5.07 13.61 -2.40
N ALA A 144 6.07 13.67 -3.29
CA ALA A 144 6.08 14.62 -4.41
C ALA A 144 4.89 14.41 -5.35
N LEU A 145 4.54 13.16 -5.66
CA LEU A 145 3.38 12.85 -6.48
C LEU A 145 2.09 13.39 -5.87
N LEU A 146 1.93 13.21 -4.57
CA LEU A 146 0.76 13.68 -3.84
C LEU A 146 0.70 15.20 -3.79
N THR A 147 1.81 15.84 -3.47
CA THR A 147 1.92 17.30 -3.40
C THR A 147 1.59 17.93 -4.74
N GLU A 148 2.13 17.41 -5.83
CA GLU A 148 1.88 17.90 -7.17
C GLU A 148 0.41 17.73 -7.57
N PHE A 149 -0.18 16.57 -7.26
CA PHE A 149 -1.60 16.32 -7.54
C PHE A 149 -2.50 17.32 -6.84
N PHE A 150 -2.34 17.49 -5.52
CA PHE A 150 -3.16 18.42 -4.75
C PHE A 150 -2.88 19.88 -5.11
N GLY A 151 -1.65 20.22 -5.44
CA GLY A 151 -1.28 21.56 -5.90
C GLY A 151 -1.97 21.96 -7.19
N SER A 152 -2.13 21.04 -8.13
CA SER A 152 -2.77 21.30 -9.42
C SER A 152 -4.28 21.49 -9.32
N ARG A 153 -4.89 21.22 -8.17
CA ARG A 153 -6.34 21.29 -7.96
C ARG A 153 -6.80 22.53 -7.21
N ARG A 154 -5.88 23.42 -6.90
CA ARG A 154 -6.19 24.68 -6.20
C ARG A 154 -6.64 25.77 -7.14
#